data_ba5d76331b8ce4200aa2fcd054ac61ed
#
_entry.id   ba5d76331b8ce4200aa2fcd054ac61ed
#
_cell.length_a   1.000
_cell.length_b   1.000
_cell.length_c   1.000
_cell.angle_alpha   90.00
_cell.angle_beta   90.00
_cell.angle_gamma   90.00
#
_symmetry.space_group_name_H-M   'P 1'
#
loop_
_entity.id
_entity.type
_entity.pdbx_description
1 polymer ?
#
loop_
_entity_poly.entity_id
_entity_poly.type
_entity_poly.pdbx_seq_one_letter_code
_entity_poly.pdbx_strand_id
1 'polypeptide(L)'
;VTLDEFDGPFDLLLSLITKRELDITEVSLSAVTDEFLAYLRALEGVGTVDALDQASEFLVLAVTLLDLKIASLLPQGELVDAEDVALLEARDLLFARLLQYRAFKEVSTWFALRLDAENARHVR
;
A
#
# COMPACT_ATOMS: atom_id res chain seq x y z
N VAL A 1 3.91 -16.80 -1.69
CA VAL A 1 4.32 -15.42 -1.41
C VAL A 1 4.32 -15.20 0.08
N THR A 2 5.44 -14.84 0.61
CA THR A 2 5.60 -14.60 2.04
C THR A 2 5.60 -13.09 2.31
N LEU A 3 5.16 -12.70 3.51
CA LEU A 3 5.21 -11.31 3.97
C LEU A 3 6.64 -10.75 3.96
N ASP A 4 7.63 -11.61 4.00
CA ASP A 4 9.04 -11.21 4.03
C ASP A 4 9.47 -10.48 2.77
N GLU A 5 8.70 -10.59 1.68
CA GLU A 5 8.99 -9.89 0.44
C GLU A 5 8.60 -8.42 0.48
N PHE A 6 7.79 -8.01 1.45
CA PHE A 6 7.27 -6.65 1.53
C PHE A 6 7.54 -6.04 2.90
N ASP A 7 7.89 -4.77 2.91
CA ASP A 7 8.16 -3.99 4.13
C ASP A 7 6.89 -3.47 4.82
N GLY A 8 5.75 -3.99 4.45
CA GLY A 8 4.48 -3.60 5.03
C GLY A 8 3.40 -3.41 3.98
N PRO A 9 2.19 -2.97 4.38
CA PRO A 9 1.06 -2.87 3.47
C PRO A 9 1.26 -1.83 2.36
N PHE A 10 1.95 -0.73 2.63
CA PHE A 10 2.20 0.29 1.61
C PHE A 10 3.18 -0.20 0.56
N ASP A 11 4.17 -1.01 0.96
CA ASP A 11 5.09 -1.61 0.01
C ASP A 11 4.35 -2.58 -0.92
N LEU A 12 3.48 -3.41 -0.37
CA LEU A 12 2.65 -4.31 -1.17
C LEU A 12 1.77 -3.53 -2.14
N LEU A 13 1.07 -2.50 -1.64
CA LEU A 13 0.18 -1.70 -2.46
C LEU A 13 0.93 -1.00 -3.60
N LEU A 14 2.05 -0.40 -3.29
CA LEU A 14 2.90 0.26 -4.29
C LEU A 14 3.39 -0.73 -5.34
N SER A 15 3.79 -1.93 -4.91
CA SER A 15 4.25 -2.98 -5.81
C SER A 15 3.16 -3.43 -6.78
N LEU A 16 1.91 -3.56 -6.30
CA LEU A 16 0.79 -3.93 -7.15
C LEU A 16 0.46 -2.85 -8.19
N ILE A 17 0.51 -1.60 -7.78
CA ILE A 17 0.28 -0.46 -8.68
C ILE A 17 1.37 -0.41 -9.76
N THR A 18 2.62 -0.56 -9.35
CA THR A 18 3.77 -0.53 -10.25
C THR A 18 3.74 -1.70 -11.23
N LYS A 19 3.38 -2.88 -10.75
CA LYS A 19 3.30 -4.09 -11.58
C LYS A 19 2.31 -3.92 -12.72
N ARG A 20 1.21 -3.21 -12.49
CA ARG A 20 0.19 -2.94 -13.50
C ARG A 20 0.46 -1.68 -14.30
N GLU A 21 1.57 -1.01 -14.05
CA GLU A 21 1.93 0.25 -14.71
C GLU A 21 0.87 1.33 -14.53
N LEU A 22 0.26 1.37 -13.33
CA LEU A 22 -0.77 2.34 -13.00
C LEU A 22 -0.19 3.54 -12.24
N ASP A 23 -0.86 4.67 -12.35
CA ASP A 23 -0.55 5.84 -11.53
C ASP A 23 -1.24 5.73 -10.18
N ILE A 24 -0.80 6.52 -9.22
CA ILE A 24 -1.42 6.56 -7.89
C ILE A 24 -2.70 7.40 -7.99
N THR A 25 -3.81 6.73 -8.27
CA THR A 25 -5.13 7.35 -8.43
C THR A 25 -6.17 6.50 -7.71
N GLU A 26 -7.36 7.06 -7.53
CA GLU A 26 -8.48 6.34 -6.94
C GLU A 26 -8.86 5.11 -7.77
N VAL A 27 -8.84 5.24 -9.08
CA VAL A 27 -9.12 4.12 -9.99
C VAL A 27 -8.08 3.01 -9.82
N SER A 28 -6.81 3.38 -9.70
CA SER A 28 -5.73 2.42 -9.49
C SER A 28 -5.88 1.68 -8.17
N LEU A 29 -6.23 2.39 -7.10
CA LEU A 29 -6.46 1.76 -5.80
C LEU A 29 -7.62 0.77 -5.86
N SER A 30 -8.70 1.12 -6.55
CA SER A 30 -9.83 0.22 -6.74
C SER A 30 -9.43 -1.01 -7.54
N ALA A 31 -8.61 -0.83 -8.58
CA ALA A 31 -8.17 -1.93 -9.45
C ALA A 31 -7.31 -2.96 -8.73
N VAL A 32 -6.48 -2.53 -7.77
CA VAL A 32 -5.57 -3.44 -7.05
C VAL A 32 -6.16 -3.98 -5.76
N THR A 33 -7.35 -3.53 -5.36
CA THR A 33 -7.98 -3.95 -4.10
C THR A 33 -8.13 -5.46 -4.01
N ASP A 34 -8.61 -6.10 -5.07
CA ASP A 34 -8.83 -7.55 -5.06
C ASP A 34 -7.53 -8.33 -4.92
N GLU A 35 -6.47 -7.88 -5.59
CA GLU A 35 -5.15 -8.50 -5.45
C GLU A 35 -4.59 -8.32 -4.06
N PHE A 36 -4.78 -7.13 -3.48
CA PHE A 36 -4.34 -6.86 -2.12
C PHE A 36 -5.03 -7.80 -1.13
N LEU A 37 -6.33 -8.00 -1.29
CA LEU A 37 -7.09 -8.92 -0.44
C LEU A 37 -6.65 -10.36 -0.63
N ALA A 38 -6.29 -10.76 -1.85
CA ALA A 38 -5.79 -12.11 -2.10
C ALA A 38 -4.47 -12.37 -1.36
N TYR A 39 -3.57 -11.39 -1.34
CA TYR A 39 -2.35 -11.48 -0.53
C TYR A 39 -2.66 -11.59 0.95
N LEU A 40 -3.61 -10.82 1.43
CA LEU A 40 -4.01 -10.85 2.82
C LEU A 40 -4.55 -12.22 3.23
N ARG A 41 -5.33 -12.86 2.37
CA ARG A 41 -5.83 -14.22 2.61
C ARG A 41 -4.71 -15.24 2.69
N ALA A 42 -3.67 -15.08 1.90
CA ALA A 42 -2.52 -15.96 1.93
C ALA A 42 -1.79 -15.89 3.28
N LEU A 43 -1.94 -14.81 4.05
CA LEU A 43 -1.33 -14.63 5.36
C LEU A 43 -2.07 -15.35 6.48
N GLU A 44 -3.31 -15.73 6.28
CA GLU A 44 -4.12 -16.37 7.33
C GLU A 44 -3.55 -17.72 7.79
N GLY A 45 -2.67 -18.33 6.99
CA GLY A 45 -2.02 -19.59 7.36
C GLY A 45 -0.78 -19.44 8.22
N VAL A 46 -0.34 -18.22 8.50
CA VAL A 46 0.90 -17.97 9.26
C VAL A 46 0.53 -17.57 10.69
N GLY A 47 0.62 -18.53 11.60
CA GLY A 47 0.17 -18.38 12.99
C GLY A 47 1.22 -17.91 13.97
N THR A 48 1.97 -16.85 13.66
CA THR A 48 2.94 -16.28 14.60
C THR A 48 2.44 -14.93 15.13
N VAL A 49 2.91 -14.56 16.35
CA VAL A 49 2.54 -13.29 16.98
C VAL A 49 2.96 -12.10 16.13
N ASP A 50 4.15 -12.17 15.53
CA ASP A 50 4.65 -11.12 14.65
C ASP A 50 3.78 -10.97 13.40
N ALA A 51 3.26 -12.08 12.90
CA ALA A 51 2.34 -12.06 11.76
C ALA A 51 1.02 -11.37 12.10
N LEU A 52 0.55 -11.49 13.37
CA LEU A 52 -0.67 -10.82 13.81
C LEU A 52 -0.51 -9.30 13.85
N ASP A 53 0.64 -8.80 14.33
CA ASP A 53 0.90 -7.36 14.34
C ASP A 53 0.99 -6.79 12.93
N GLN A 54 1.69 -7.49 12.03
CA GLN A 54 1.78 -7.10 10.64
C GLN A 54 0.42 -7.21 9.94
N ALA A 55 -0.33 -8.27 10.22
CA ALA A 55 -1.65 -8.48 9.65
C ALA A 55 -2.63 -7.36 10.07
N SER A 56 -2.47 -6.80 11.26
CA SER A 56 -3.30 -5.71 11.74
C SER A 56 -3.16 -4.46 10.85
N GLU A 57 -1.95 -4.08 10.48
CA GLU A 57 -1.72 -2.95 9.57
C GLU A 57 -2.26 -3.24 8.17
N PHE A 58 -2.04 -4.45 7.67
CA PHE A 58 -2.59 -4.88 6.39
C PHE A 58 -4.10 -4.85 6.39
N LEU A 59 -4.72 -5.26 7.50
CA LEU A 59 -6.17 -5.30 7.63
C LEU A 59 -6.77 -3.89 7.61
N VAL A 60 -6.16 -2.94 8.31
CA VAL A 60 -6.61 -1.55 8.30
C VAL A 60 -6.60 -0.98 6.88
N LEU A 61 -5.52 -1.22 6.14
CA LEU A 61 -5.43 -0.76 4.76
C LEU A 61 -6.44 -1.47 3.87
N ALA A 62 -6.65 -2.77 4.07
CA ALA A 62 -7.64 -3.54 3.31
C ALA A 62 -9.06 -2.98 3.49
N VAL A 63 -9.43 -2.66 4.72
CA VAL A 63 -10.75 -2.07 5.02
C VAL A 63 -10.89 -0.72 4.32
N THR A 64 -9.86 0.10 4.37
CA THR A 64 -9.87 1.40 3.69
C THR A 64 -10.04 1.25 2.18
N LEU A 65 -9.30 0.32 1.58
CA LEU A 65 -9.41 0.04 0.14
C LEU A 65 -10.80 -0.46 -0.24
N LEU A 66 -11.39 -1.34 0.57
CA LEU A 66 -12.74 -1.82 0.33
C LEU A 66 -13.77 -0.70 0.40
N ASP A 67 -13.66 0.16 1.40
CA ASP A 67 -14.56 1.30 1.54
C ASP A 67 -14.46 2.24 0.35
N LEU A 68 -13.25 2.51 -0.12
CA LEU A 68 -13.03 3.35 -1.30
C LEU A 68 -13.58 2.70 -2.57
N LYS A 69 -13.42 1.39 -2.71
CA LYS A 69 -13.96 0.67 -3.86
C LYS A 69 -15.47 0.70 -3.88
N ILE A 70 -16.10 0.47 -2.73
CA ILE A 70 -17.55 0.52 -2.60
C ILE A 70 -18.06 1.92 -2.94
N ALA A 71 -17.42 2.95 -2.39
CA ALA A 71 -17.80 4.34 -2.67
C ALA A 71 -17.67 4.69 -4.14
N SER A 72 -16.66 4.18 -4.83
CA SER A 72 -16.46 4.44 -6.25
C SER A 72 -17.50 3.77 -7.14
N LEU A 73 -18.16 2.72 -6.64
CA LEU A 73 -19.22 2.02 -7.37
C LEU A 73 -20.60 2.63 -7.14
N LEU A 74 -20.74 3.52 -6.15
CA LEU A 74 -22.02 4.17 -5.89
C LEU A 74 -22.27 5.32 -6.87
N PRO A 75 -23.54 5.60 -7.20
CA PRO A 75 -23.85 6.74 -8.08
C PRO A 75 -23.38 8.05 -7.47
N GLN A 76 -22.77 8.87 -8.31
CA GLN A 76 -22.35 10.21 -7.89
C GLN A 76 -23.57 11.09 -7.62
N GLY A 77 -23.48 11.90 -6.59
CA GLY A 77 -24.55 12.85 -6.24
C GLY A 77 -25.43 12.40 -5.12
N GLU A 78 -25.20 11.20 -4.55
CA GLU A 78 -25.88 10.84 -3.33
C GLU A 78 -25.34 11.66 -2.16
N LEU A 79 -26.15 11.78 -1.13
CA LEU A 79 -25.97 12.69 -0.01
C LEU A 79 -24.55 12.65 0.57
N VAL A 80 -23.97 13.85 0.67
CA VAL A 80 -22.70 14.03 1.39
C VAL A 80 -23.04 14.10 2.88
N ASP A 81 -22.77 13.03 3.60
CA ASP A 81 -22.94 12.97 5.04
C ASP A 81 -21.56 12.90 5.73
N ALA A 82 -21.57 12.80 7.05
CA ALA A 82 -20.34 12.76 7.83
C ALA A 82 -19.46 11.53 7.49
N GLU A 83 -20.08 10.41 7.11
CA GLU A 83 -19.37 9.21 6.72
C GLU A 83 -18.63 9.42 5.41
N ASP A 84 -19.24 10.12 4.46
CA ASP A 84 -18.60 10.44 3.18
C ASP A 84 -17.41 11.36 3.36
N VAL A 85 -17.50 12.34 4.26
CA VAL A 85 -16.40 13.23 4.58
C VAL A 85 -15.25 12.45 5.22
N ALA A 86 -15.55 11.56 6.16
CA ALA A 86 -14.55 10.72 6.80
C ALA A 86 -13.85 9.82 5.78
N LEU A 87 -14.58 9.27 4.82
CA LEU A 87 -14.04 8.43 3.77
C LEU A 87 -13.10 9.22 2.85
N LEU A 88 -13.47 10.45 2.49
CA LEU A 88 -12.62 11.31 1.68
C LEU A 88 -11.32 11.66 2.42
N GLU A 89 -11.40 11.92 3.72
CA GLU A 89 -10.22 12.17 4.54
C GLU A 89 -9.32 10.94 4.61
N ALA A 90 -9.90 9.75 4.76
CA ALA A 90 -9.15 8.49 4.76
C ALA A 90 -8.45 8.25 3.43
N ARG A 91 -9.14 8.56 2.32
CA ARG A 91 -8.55 8.48 0.98
C ARG A 91 -7.36 9.40 0.83
N ASP A 92 -7.51 10.66 1.24
CA ASP A 92 -6.45 11.66 1.11
C ASP A 92 -5.24 11.26 1.97
N LEU A 93 -5.48 10.76 3.17
CA LEU A 93 -4.42 10.27 4.04
C LEU A 93 -3.70 9.06 3.43
N LEU A 94 -4.46 8.15 2.82
CA LEU A 94 -3.88 7.00 2.15
C LEU A 94 -2.97 7.42 0.99
N PHE A 95 -3.43 8.35 0.17
CA PHE A 95 -2.60 8.89 -0.93
C PHE A 95 -1.34 9.55 -0.40
N ALA A 96 -1.46 10.38 0.65
CA ALA A 96 -0.32 11.06 1.24
C ALA A 96 0.72 10.05 1.74
N ARG A 97 0.29 9.03 2.46
CA ARG A 97 1.18 7.99 2.98
C ARG A 97 1.82 7.17 1.88
N LEU A 98 1.06 6.85 0.84
CA LEU A 98 1.58 6.08 -0.28
C LEU A 98 2.64 6.87 -1.04
N LEU A 99 2.41 8.15 -1.27
CA LEU A 99 3.38 9.04 -1.91
C LEU A 99 4.64 9.22 -1.05
N GLN A 100 4.48 9.37 0.26
CA GLN A 100 5.60 9.43 1.20
C GLN A 100 6.41 8.14 1.17
N TYR A 101 5.75 7.01 1.15
CA TYR A 101 6.43 5.72 1.10
C TYR A 101 7.20 5.55 -0.21
N ARG A 102 6.60 5.94 -1.33
CA ARG A 102 7.27 5.89 -2.63
C ARG A 102 8.53 6.75 -2.64
N ALA A 103 8.43 7.98 -2.12
CA ALA A 103 9.58 8.88 -2.03
C ALA A 103 10.67 8.29 -1.12
N PHE A 104 10.29 7.75 0.02
CA PHE A 104 11.22 7.09 0.93
C PHE A 104 11.95 5.93 0.25
N LYS A 105 11.21 5.11 -0.49
CA LYS A 105 11.77 3.95 -1.18
C LYS A 105 12.75 4.38 -2.28
N GLU A 106 12.42 5.42 -3.03
CA GLU A 106 13.30 5.98 -4.05
C GLU A 106 14.61 6.49 -3.45
N VAL A 107 14.51 7.23 -2.35
CA VAL A 107 15.69 7.76 -1.64
C VAL A 107 16.52 6.62 -1.06
N SER A 108 15.88 5.63 -0.46
CA SER A 108 16.57 4.47 0.10
C SER A 108 17.33 3.69 -0.97
N THR A 109 16.74 3.52 -2.14
CA THR A 109 17.39 2.86 -3.27
C THR A 109 18.61 3.66 -3.73
N TRP A 110 18.45 4.98 -3.84
CA TRP A 110 19.54 5.88 -4.22
C TRP A 110 20.70 5.77 -3.24
N PHE A 111 20.43 5.82 -1.92
CA PHE A 111 21.45 5.66 -0.88
C PHE A 111 22.15 4.31 -0.96
N ALA A 112 21.41 3.24 -1.16
CA ALA A 112 21.98 1.90 -1.27
C ALA A 112 22.95 1.81 -2.45
N LEU A 113 22.56 2.35 -3.60
CA LEU A 113 23.43 2.38 -4.78
C LEU A 113 24.69 3.23 -4.54
N ARG A 114 24.53 4.34 -3.86
CA ARG A 114 25.66 5.22 -3.55
C ARG A 114 26.62 4.60 -2.56
N LEU A 115 26.11 3.92 -1.53
CA LEU A 115 26.94 3.21 -0.56
C LEU A 115 27.70 2.06 -1.23
N ASP A 116 27.06 1.32 -2.12
CA ASP A 116 27.73 0.27 -2.88
C ASP A 116 28.85 0.82 -3.74
N ALA A 117 28.64 1.96 -4.38
CA ALA A 117 29.66 2.62 -5.17
C ALA A 117 30.85 3.07 -4.31
N GLU A 118 30.56 3.64 -3.12
CA GLU A 118 31.62 4.06 -2.19
C GLU A 118 32.41 2.85 -1.67
N ASN A 119 31.71 1.77 -1.31
CA ASN A 119 32.37 0.55 -0.85
C ASN A 119 33.26 -0.06 -1.94
N ALA A 120 32.81 -0.03 -3.19
CA ALA A 120 33.60 -0.52 -4.31
C ALA A 120 34.89 0.28 -4.52
N ARG A 121 34.87 1.59 -4.21
CA ARG A 121 36.07 2.43 -4.30
C ARG A 121 37.05 2.14 -3.19
N HIS A 122 36.59 1.75 -2.01
CA HIS A 122 37.44 1.52 -0.85
C HIS A 122 37.98 0.11 -0.75
N VAL A 123 37.41 -0.84 -1.46
CA VAL A 123 37.87 -2.21 -1.51
C VAL A 123 38.94 -2.34 -2.58
N ARG A 124 40.19 -2.41 -2.15
CA ARG A 124 41.33 -2.68 -3.02
C ARG A 124 42.25 -3.71 -2.39
#